data_d085c6e419e8c2b0481b74fdfa8c6356
#
_entry.id   d085c6e419e8c2b0481b74fdfa8c6356
#
_cell.length_a   1.000
_cell.length_b   1.000
_cell.length_c   1.000
_cell.angle_alpha   90.00
_cell.angle_beta   90.00
_cell.angle_gamma   90.00
#
_symmetry.space_group_name_H-M   'P 1'
#
loop_
_entity.id
_entity.type
_entity.pdbx_description
1 polymer ?
#
loop_
_entity_poly.entity_id
_entity_poly.type
_entity_poly.pdbx_seq_one_letter_code
_entity_poly.pdbx_strand_id
1 'polypeptide(L)'
;MIMATIKFFTRTITKDKNALVPIYVRLKSGRKIDITAKADILTKPDNWSNETQQARQRADTFRHKSGNSEASGRKAFNDKIAGLRSAIESELIKVHQADITQQWLTTVIDKHWYPEKYKMNLYSFIESFIKGAKTRLNTRTKRPIGYKMRREYEVAFVNLKEYAAKIEKPIDFKDIDLDFYNGFTQYLQGEKMAVNTIGKKIQVLKVFLNAAKEEGKNSYDAYKNKKFVAPTEEAETIYLNESELKKLYDKDLRDKTGLEKVRDLFLVGCWTGCRFSDISQITPENVSEGFIHLRQQKTGTKVVIPLHPIVTAILSKYNGMLPDAVSNQRFNRALKEVAELAEIDDTVHIATTKGGVKVSKEYKKHELVTTHTARRSFATNLYKSGFPSLSIMAITGHKTEESFLKYIKVTPDEHAKKLQLHWNNRHLKVV
;
A
#
# COMPACT_ATOMS: atom_id res chain seq x y z
N MET A 1 15.16 18.32 -34.34
CA MET A 1 16.16 17.26 -34.31
C MET A 1 17.50 17.86 -33.85
N ILE A 2 18.08 17.34 -32.77
CA ILE A 2 19.34 17.87 -32.23
C ILE A 2 20.44 17.39 -33.18
N MET A 3 21.03 18.28 -33.95
CA MET A 3 22.24 17.96 -34.74
C MET A 3 23.43 17.86 -33.79
N ALA A 4 23.85 16.65 -33.47
CA ALA A 4 25.01 16.40 -32.64
C ALA A 4 26.07 15.61 -33.40
N THR A 5 27.33 15.95 -33.16
CA THR A 5 28.48 15.22 -33.68
C THR A 5 29.06 14.33 -32.60
N ILE A 6 29.17 13.04 -32.88
CA ILE A 6 29.76 12.03 -31.98
C ILE A 6 31.13 11.64 -32.57
N LYS A 7 32.21 11.87 -31.81
CA LYS A 7 33.58 11.50 -32.23
C LYS A 7 34.23 10.56 -31.22
N PHE A 8 34.83 9.49 -31.71
CA PHE A 8 35.65 8.58 -30.92
C PHE A 8 37.13 8.90 -31.15
N PHE A 9 37.92 8.99 -30.10
CA PHE A 9 39.33 9.32 -30.19
C PHE A 9 40.14 8.78 -29.01
N THR A 10 41.43 8.59 -29.19
CA THR A 10 42.41 8.34 -28.14
C THR A 10 43.20 9.61 -27.81
N ARG A 11 43.53 9.78 -26.53
CA ARG A 11 44.50 10.82 -26.12
C ARG A 11 45.87 10.15 -26.10
N THR A 12 46.71 10.49 -27.05
CA THR A 12 48.04 9.90 -27.19
C THR A 12 49.01 10.59 -26.23
N ILE A 13 49.36 9.94 -25.14
CA ILE A 13 50.38 10.48 -24.17
C ILE A 13 51.33 9.37 -23.70
N THR A 14 51.34 8.20 -24.31
CA THR A 14 52.27 7.13 -23.89
C THR A 14 53.36 6.89 -24.89
N LYS A 15 54.62 6.84 -24.42
CA LYS A 15 55.79 6.40 -25.22
C LYS A 15 55.78 4.89 -25.48
N ASP A 16 55.00 4.13 -24.71
CA ASP A 16 54.89 2.69 -24.87
C ASP A 16 53.79 2.35 -25.88
N LYS A 17 54.19 1.89 -27.05
CA LYS A 17 53.32 1.45 -28.15
C LYS A 17 52.45 0.24 -27.82
N ASN A 18 52.80 -0.49 -26.80
CA ASN A 18 52.07 -1.67 -26.35
C ASN A 18 51.06 -1.39 -25.23
N ALA A 19 51.14 -0.22 -24.61
CA ALA A 19 50.22 0.16 -23.56
C ALA A 19 48.77 0.29 -24.09
N LEU A 20 47.83 -0.24 -23.33
CA LEU A 20 46.40 -0.08 -23.61
C LEU A 20 45.93 1.32 -23.19
N VAL A 21 45.41 2.08 -24.12
CA VAL A 21 44.89 3.44 -23.90
C VAL A 21 43.37 3.44 -24.06
N PRO A 22 42.62 4.24 -23.26
CA PRO A 22 41.18 4.32 -23.38
C PRO A 22 40.75 5.11 -24.62
N ILE A 23 39.71 4.65 -25.28
CA ILE A 23 38.95 5.42 -26.26
C ILE A 23 37.97 6.34 -25.51
N TYR A 24 37.88 7.58 -25.97
CA TYR A 24 36.94 8.59 -25.49
C TYR A 24 35.88 8.86 -26.53
N VAL A 25 34.68 9.19 -26.05
CA VAL A 25 33.58 9.72 -26.84
C VAL A 25 33.47 11.20 -26.56
N ARG A 26 33.51 12.04 -27.60
CA ARG A 26 33.16 13.45 -27.52
C ARG A 26 31.84 13.69 -28.23
N LEU A 27 30.89 14.28 -27.50
CA LEU A 27 29.61 14.70 -28.02
C LEU A 27 29.57 16.22 -28.09
N LYS A 28 29.34 16.76 -29.28
CA LYS A 28 29.24 18.20 -29.53
C LYS A 28 27.91 18.51 -30.21
N SER A 29 27.14 19.47 -29.67
CA SER A 29 25.92 19.98 -30.28
C SER A 29 25.82 21.50 -30.09
N GLY A 30 25.92 22.22 -31.18
CA GLY A 30 25.98 23.68 -31.19
C GLY A 30 27.17 24.24 -30.38
N ARG A 31 26.97 25.42 -29.76
CA ARG A 31 27.96 26.06 -28.87
C ARG A 31 27.82 25.68 -27.40
N LYS A 32 26.71 25.05 -27.04
CA LYS A 32 26.36 24.82 -25.63
C LYS A 32 26.76 23.45 -25.10
N ILE A 33 26.90 22.45 -25.95
CA ILE A 33 27.23 21.08 -25.55
C ILE A 33 28.55 20.68 -26.19
N ASP A 34 29.55 20.44 -25.36
CA ASP A 34 30.85 19.87 -25.73
C ASP A 34 31.35 19.05 -24.54
N ILE A 35 30.98 17.77 -24.51
CA ILE A 35 31.20 16.86 -23.39
C ILE A 35 32.01 15.65 -23.85
N THR A 36 32.79 15.09 -22.93
CA THR A 36 33.66 13.96 -23.22
C THR A 36 33.54 12.92 -22.10
N ALA A 37 33.39 11.64 -22.46
CA ALA A 37 33.40 10.51 -21.54
C ALA A 37 34.30 9.38 -22.06
N LYS A 38 34.73 8.47 -21.17
CA LYS A 38 35.43 7.24 -21.57
C LYS A 38 34.43 6.30 -22.22
N ALA A 39 34.75 5.72 -23.38
CA ALA A 39 33.91 4.74 -24.08
C ALA A 39 33.90 3.36 -23.43
N ASP A 40 34.67 3.15 -22.37
CA ASP A 40 34.89 1.87 -21.69
C ASP A 40 35.52 0.80 -22.59
N ILE A 41 36.29 1.26 -23.59
CA ILE A 41 37.03 0.46 -24.57
C ILE A 41 38.50 0.83 -24.46
N LEU A 42 39.36 -0.19 -24.49
CA LEU A 42 40.83 0.00 -24.52
C LEU A 42 41.39 -0.51 -25.85
N THR A 43 42.38 0.19 -26.38
CA THR A 43 43.10 -0.19 -27.60
C THR A 43 44.57 0.16 -27.49
N LYS A 44 45.43 -0.45 -28.34
CA LYS A 44 46.80 0.04 -28.51
C LYS A 44 46.79 1.29 -29.38
N PRO A 45 47.67 2.31 -29.14
CA PRO A 45 47.70 3.55 -29.93
C PRO A 45 47.82 3.32 -31.42
N ASP A 46 48.70 2.40 -31.84
CA ASP A 46 48.98 2.10 -33.25
C ASP A 46 47.80 1.42 -33.96
N ASN A 47 46.85 0.87 -33.24
CA ASN A 47 45.72 0.13 -33.79
C ASN A 47 44.46 0.94 -33.99
N TRP A 48 44.48 2.19 -33.56
CA TRP A 48 43.36 3.14 -33.69
C TRP A 48 43.69 4.29 -34.64
N SER A 49 42.75 4.71 -35.47
CA SER A 49 42.80 5.92 -36.26
C SER A 49 41.82 6.96 -35.74
N ASN A 50 42.32 8.06 -35.23
CA ASN A 50 41.48 9.19 -34.81
C ASN A 50 40.79 9.89 -35.99
N GLU A 51 41.36 9.76 -37.20
CA GLU A 51 40.83 10.38 -38.42
C GLU A 51 39.61 9.60 -38.93
N THR A 52 39.75 8.28 -39.12
CA THR A 52 38.67 7.42 -39.60
C THR A 52 37.74 6.95 -38.47
N GLN A 53 38.16 7.14 -37.21
CA GLN A 53 37.46 6.63 -35.98
C GLN A 53 37.22 5.13 -36.03
N GLN A 54 38.16 4.38 -36.52
CA GLN A 54 38.13 2.94 -36.74
C GLN A 54 39.43 2.26 -36.33
N ALA A 55 39.35 0.97 -36.07
CA ALA A 55 40.53 0.14 -35.93
C ALA A 55 41.30 0.03 -37.26
N ARG A 56 42.65 0.10 -37.22
CA ARG A 56 43.53 -0.09 -38.39
C ARG A 56 43.53 -1.58 -38.83
N GLN A 57 44.21 -1.87 -39.97
CA GLN A 57 44.19 -3.21 -40.61
C GLN A 57 44.69 -4.36 -39.72
N ARG A 58 45.59 -4.10 -38.80
CA ARG A 58 46.09 -5.12 -37.86
C ARG A 58 45.12 -5.30 -36.71
N ALA A 59 44.55 -6.50 -36.63
CA ALA A 59 43.63 -6.89 -35.60
C ALA A 59 44.24 -6.79 -34.22
N ASP A 60 43.48 -6.26 -33.29
CA ASP A 60 43.93 -6.17 -31.94
C ASP A 60 42.96 -6.51 -30.88
N THR A 61 43.55 -6.87 -29.77
CA THR A 61 42.90 -7.20 -28.52
C THR A 61 42.03 -6.04 -28.06
N PHE A 62 40.76 -6.22 -28.18
CA PHE A 62 39.76 -5.43 -27.51
C PHE A 62 39.66 -5.89 -26.03
N ARG A 63 39.82 -4.98 -25.10
CA ARG A 63 39.66 -5.28 -23.69
C ARG A 63 38.62 -4.36 -23.09
N HIS A 64 37.57 -4.96 -22.57
CA HIS A 64 36.56 -4.27 -21.76
C HIS A 64 37.04 -4.16 -20.31
N LYS A 65 36.55 -3.18 -19.55
CA LYS A 65 36.92 -2.91 -18.16
C LYS A 65 36.65 -4.08 -17.22
N SER A 66 35.71 -4.99 -17.57
CA SER A 66 35.41 -6.23 -16.84
C SER A 66 36.50 -7.30 -16.91
N GLY A 67 37.59 -7.09 -17.62
CA GLY A 67 38.73 -8.03 -17.72
C GLY A 67 38.56 -9.15 -18.72
N ASN A 68 37.41 -9.32 -19.34
CA ASN A 68 37.18 -10.33 -20.38
C ASN A 68 37.75 -9.86 -21.71
N SER A 69 38.74 -10.56 -22.22
CA SER A 69 39.24 -10.38 -23.59
C SER A 69 38.22 -10.99 -24.54
N GLU A 70 37.52 -10.15 -25.31
CA GLU A 70 36.64 -10.66 -26.34
C GLU A 70 37.22 -10.38 -27.73
N ALA A 71 37.09 -11.42 -28.49
CA ALA A 71 37.25 -11.57 -29.94
C ALA A 71 38.10 -10.51 -30.66
N SER A 72 39.24 -10.98 -31.03
CA SER A 72 40.17 -10.43 -31.99
C SER A 72 39.55 -10.26 -33.39
N GLY A 73 39.50 -9.06 -33.87
CA GLY A 73 39.21 -8.76 -35.27
C GLY A 73 38.74 -7.32 -35.46
N ARG A 74 39.33 -6.67 -36.47
CA ARG A 74 39.00 -5.29 -36.88
C ARG A 74 37.51 -5.07 -37.06
N LYS A 75 36.81 -6.03 -37.66
CA LYS A 75 35.36 -5.96 -37.88
C LYS A 75 34.58 -5.92 -36.56
N ALA A 76 34.80 -6.90 -35.66
CA ALA A 76 34.12 -6.99 -34.38
C ALA A 76 34.37 -5.74 -33.51
N PHE A 77 35.58 -5.18 -33.54
CA PHE A 77 35.90 -3.95 -32.82
C PHE A 77 35.13 -2.75 -33.39
N ASN A 78 35.12 -2.60 -34.73
CA ASN A 78 34.39 -1.50 -35.39
C ASN A 78 32.88 -1.64 -35.22
N ASP A 79 32.33 -2.85 -35.22
CA ASP A 79 30.90 -3.13 -34.96
C ASP A 79 30.50 -2.68 -33.54
N LYS A 80 31.36 -2.91 -32.54
CA LYS A 80 31.15 -2.41 -31.18
C LYS A 80 31.17 -0.89 -31.06
N ILE A 81 32.07 -0.22 -31.74
CA ILE A 81 32.12 1.26 -31.83
C ILE A 81 30.84 1.77 -32.51
N ALA A 82 30.44 1.16 -33.62
CA ALA A 82 29.23 1.51 -34.34
C ALA A 82 27.95 1.27 -33.44
N GLY A 83 27.90 0.16 -32.74
CA GLY A 83 26.80 -0.14 -31.78
C GLY A 83 26.73 0.91 -30.68
N LEU A 84 27.84 1.28 -30.06
CA LEU A 84 27.87 2.35 -29.05
C LEU A 84 27.45 3.71 -29.63
N ARG A 85 27.88 4.06 -30.84
CA ARG A 85 27.45 5.27 -31.55
C ARG A 85 25.92 5.27 -31.72
N SER A 86 25.36 4.21 -32.27
CA SER A 86 23.91 4.06 -32.47
C SER A 86 23.12 4.14 -31.18
N ALA A 87 23.62 3.56 -30.09
CA ALA A 87 23.02 3.67 -28.77
C ALA A 87 22.96 5.12 -28.26
N ILE A 88 24.07 5.88 -28.43
CA ILE A 88 24.11 7.30 -28.04
C ILE A 88 23.14 8.12 -28.91
N GLU A 89 23.11 7.89 -30.21
CA GLU A 89 22.21 8.58 -31.16
C GLU A 89 20.75 8.31 -30.82
N SER A 90 20.41 7.07 -30.51
CA SER A 90 19.04 6.67 -30.09
C SER A 90 18.59 7.35 -28.81
N GLU A 91 19.48 7.51 -27.82
CA GLU A 91 19.14 8.18 -26.56
C GLU A 91 19.11 9.72 -26.71
N LEU A 92 19.87 10.29 -27.64
CA LEU A 92 19.84 11.73 -27.96
C LEU A 92 18.47 12.19 -28.47
N ILE A 93 17.74 11.33 -29.18
CA ILE A 93 16.39 11.65 -29.70
C ILE A 93 15.37 11.77 -28.55
N LYS A 94 15.62 11.09 -27.44
CA LYS A 94 14.67 10.97 -26.30
C LYS A 94 14.92 12.00 -25.20
N VAL A 95 16.08 12.64 -25.19
CA VAL A 95 16.51 13.53 -24.10
C VAL A 95 16.30 14.98 -24.45
N HIS A 96 15.91 15.81 -23.49
CA HIS A 96 15.86 17.26 -23.67
C HIS A 96 17.26 17.85 -23.66
N GLN A 97 17.50 18.85 -24.50
CA GLN A 97 18.85 19.43 -24.68
C GLN A 97 19.51 19.92 -23.38
N ALA A 98 18.71 20.42 -22.42
CA ALA A 98 19.19 20.89 -21.12
C ALA A 98 19.74 19.75 -20.22
N ASP A 99 19.33 18.53 -20.46
CA ASP A 99 19.69 17.36 -19.65
C ASP A 99 20.91 16.60 -20.19
N ILE A 100 21.47 17.06 -21.35
CA ILE A 100 22.64 16.44 -21.94
C ILE A 100 23.89 16.93 -21.19
N THR A 101 24.29 16.13 -20.20
CA THR A 101 25.48 16.39 -19.37
C THR A 101 26.54 15.30 -19.56
N GLN A 102 27.75 15.53 -19.05
CA GLN A 102 28.78 14.48 -19.02
C GLN A 102 28.29 13.23 -18.25
N GLN A 103 27.53 13.41 -17.16
CA GLN A 103 26.95 12.32 -16.42
C GLN A 103 25.94 11.54 -17.24
N TRP A 104 25.09 12.22 -18.02
CA TRP A 104 24.17 11.58 -18.95
C TRP A 104 24.92 10.71 -19.97
N LEU A 105 25.96 11.27 -20.64
CA LEU A 105 26.73 10.50 -21.61
C LEU A 105 27.41 9.28 -21.00
N THR A 106 27.98 9.41 -19.82
CA THR A 106 28.54 8.28 -19.05
C THR A 106 27.51 7.22 -18.77
N THR A 107 26.29 7.61 -18.38
CA THR A 107 25.18 6.69 -18.11
C THR A 107 24.72 5.95 -19.36
N VAL A 108 24.67 6.62 -20.53
CA VAL A 108 24.33 5.98 -21.81
C VAL A 108 25.37 4.94 -22.20
N ILE A 109 26.67 5.26 -22.06
CA ILE A 109 27.75 4.32 -22.31
C ILE A 109 27.66 3.10 -21.37
N ASP A 110 27.46 3.34 -20.08
CA ASP A 110 27.34 2.29 -19.07
C ASP A 110 26.11 1.38 -19.34
N LYS A 111 24.97 1.96 -19.74
CA LYS A 111 23.80 1.20 -20.17
C LYS A 111 24.05 0.31 -21.38
N HIS A 112 24.82 0.80 -22.34
CA HIS A 112 25.13 0.02 -23.53
C HIS A 112 25.95 -1.22 -23.21
N TRP A 113 26.99 -1.06 -22.36
CA TRP A 113 27.90 -2.17 -22.01
C TRP A 113 27.34 -3.09 -20.94
N TYR A 114 26.51 -2.56 -20.01
CA TYR A 114 25.95 -3.27 -18.85
C TYR A 114 24.43 -3.14 -18.81
N PRO A 115 23.70 -3.58 -19.84
CA PRO A 115 22.25 -3.43 -19.91
C PRO A 115 21.54 -4.07 -18.70
N GLU A 116 22.07 -5.17 -18.18
CA GLU A 116 21.50 -5.86 -17.00
C GLU A 116 21.52 -4.98 -15.73
N LYS A 117 22.55 -4.13 -15.56
CA LYS A 117 22.63 -3.17 -14.44
C LYS A 117 21.49 -2.16 -14.46
N TYR A 118 20.94 -1.88 -15.63
CA TYR A 118 19.88 -0.90 -15.86
C TYR A 118 18.52 -1.53 -16.16
N LYS A 119 18.42 -2.87 -16.17
CA LYS A 119 17.13 -3.54 -16.17
C LYS A 119 16.40 -3.18 -14.88
N MET A 120 15.15 -2.73 -15.03
CA MET A 120 14.29 -2.48 -13.88
C MET A 120 14.01 -3.80 -13.17
N ASN A 121 14.64 -4.02 -12.04
CA ASN A 121 14.37 -5.15 -11.15
C ASN A 121 13.20 -4.86 -10.21
N LEU A 122 12.76 -5.86 -9.47
CA LEU A 122 11.65 -5.75 -8.52
C LEU A 122 11.83 -4.59 -7.54
N TYR A 123 13.01 -4.42 -6.96
CA TYR A 123 13.26 -3.37 -5.96
C TYR A 123 13.18 -1.97 -6.55
N SER A 124 13.88 -1.72 -7.66
CA SER A 124 13.87 -0.42 -8.34
C SER A 124 12.47 -0.06 -8.85
N PHE A 125 11.69 -1.06 -9.28
CA PHE A 125 10.29 -0.86 -9.63
C PHE A 125 9.46 -0.43 -8.42
N ILE A 126 9.55 -1.16 -7.29
CA ILE A 126 8.79 -0.84 -6.09
C ILE A 126 9.16 0.55 -5.54
N GLU A 127 10.44 0.92 -5.53
CA GLU A 127 10.88 2.26 -5.12
C GLU A 127 10.27 3.36 -5.99
N SER A 128 10.32 3.20 -7.30
CA SER A 128 9.68 4.11 -8.25
C SER A 128 8.16 4.17 -8.06
N PHE A 129 7.54 3.00 -7.85
CA PHE A 129 6.11 2.88 -7.60
C PHE A 129 5.68 3.63 -6.33
N ILE A 130 6.42 3.47 -5.23
CA ILE A 130 6.15 4.16 -3.95
C ILE A 130 6.37 5.67 -4.10
N LYS A 131 7.45 6.08 -4.75
CA LYS A 131 7.75 7.50 -5.02
C LYS A 131 6.63 8.17 -5.83
N GLY A 132 6.14 7.50 -6.86
CA GLY A 132 5.04 7.96 -7.72
C GLY A 132 3.65 7.88 -7.06
N ALA A 133 3.52 7.25 -5.88
CA ALA A 133 2.21 7.03 -5.26
C ALA A 133 1.51 8.33 -4.80
N LYS A 134 2.24 9.45 -4.63
CA LYS A 134 1.64 10.74 -4.24
C LYS A 134 0.72 11.30 -5.33
N THR A 135 1.06 11.11 -6.59
CA THR A 135 0.32 11.61 -7.75
C THR A 135 -0.60 10.55 -8.38
N ARG A 136 -0.37 9.28 -8.04
CA ARG A 136 -1.16 8.16 -8.59
C ARG A 136 -2.58 8.16 -8.01
N LEU A 137 -3.54 7.99 -8.89
CA LEU A 137 -4.95 7.84 -8.50
C LEU A 137 -5.27 6.37 -8.22
N ASN A 138 -6.06 6.15 -7.19
CA ASN A 138 -6.67 4.84 -6.94
C ASN A 138 -7.64 4.50 -8.08
N THR A 139 -7.49 3.35 -8.70
CA THR A 139 -8.27 2.94 -9.89
C THR A 139 -9.78 2.93 -9.64
N ARG A 140 -10.21 2.54 -8.43
CA ARG A 140 -11.61 2.43 -8.05
C ARG A 140 -12.22 3.75 -7.59
N THR A 141 -11.51 4.51 -6.77
CA THR A 141 -12.06 5.73 -6.14
C THR A 141 -11.74 7.00 -6.91
N LYS A 142 -10.82 6.93 -7.89
CA LYS A 142 -10.29 8.07 -8.66
C LYS A 142 -9.70 9.19 -7.78
N ARG A 143 -9.38 8.89 -6.52
CA ARG A 143 -8.75 9.81 -5.56
C ARG A 143 -7.26 9.50 -5.43
N PRO A 144 -6.42 10.47 -5.09
CA PRO A 144 -5.01 10.25 -4.80
C PRO A 144 -4.81 9.19 -3.72
N ILE A 145 -3.72 8.42 -3.82
CA ILE A 145 -3.38 7.42 -2.81
C ILE A 145 -3.00 8.15 -1.51
N GLY A 146 -3.81 7.91 -0.47
CA GLY A 146 -3.66 8.56 0.83
C GLY A 146 -2.37 8.12 1.57
N TYR A 147 -1.95 8.94 2.54
CA TYR A 147 -0.75 8.70 3.35
C TYR A 147 -0.71 7.28 3.96
N LYS A 148 -1.82 6.81 4.54
CA LYS A 148 -1.90 5.48 5.16
C LYS A 148 -1.54 4.36 4.18
N MET A 149 -2.07 4.39 2.96
CA MET A 149 -1.77 3.37 1.94
C MET A 149 -0.30 3.43 1.50
N ARG A 150 0.26 4.63 1.36
CA ARG A 150 1.68 4.79 1.04
C ARG A 150 2.57 4.20 2.12
N ARG A 151 2.23 4.45 3.39
CA ARG A 151 2.94 3.84 4.53
C ARG A 151 2.85 2.31 4.53
N GLU A 152 1.71 1.74 4.13
CA GLU A 152 1.54 0.29 3.96
C GLU A 152 2.45 -0.28 2.88
N TYR A 153 2.63 0.46 1.76
CA TYR A 153 3.57 0.09 0.70
C TYR A 153 5.01 0.09 1.21
N GLU A 154 5.42 1.15 1.89
CA GLU A 154 6.77 1.26 2.47
C GLU A 154 7.06 0.11 3.43
N VAL A 155 6.15 -0.18 4.37
CA VAL A 155 6.34 -1.25 5.36
C VAL A 155 6.38 -2.63 4.70
N ALA A 156 5.53 -2.89 3.68
CA ALA A 156 5.58 -4.16 2.96
C ALA A 156 6.90 -4.33 2.21
N PHE A 157 7.43 -3.25 1.64
CA PHE A 157 8.72 -3.26 0.96
C PHE A 157 9.90 -3.47 1.90
N VAL A 158 9.85 -2.87 3.10
CA VAL A 158 10.85 -3.12 4.15
C VAL A 158 10.87 -4.61 4.52
N ASN A 159 9.70 -5.22 4.78
CA ASN A 159 9.65 -6.65 5.10
C ASN A 159 10.17 -7.55 3.98
N LEU A 160 9.96 -7.18 2.71
CA LEU A 160 10.54 -7.90 1.57
C LEU A 160 12.06 -7.82 1.57
N LYS A 161 12.64 -6.64 1.83
CA LYS A 161 14.09 -6.45 1.92
C LYS A 161 14.70 -7.23 3.10
N GLU A 162 14.06 -7.21 4.24
CA GLU A 162 14.48 -7.95 5.44
C GLU A 162 14.47 -9.47 5.19
N TYR A 163 13.43 -9.98 4.51
CA TYR A 163 13.36 -11.38 4.12
C TYR A 163 14.50 -11.75 3.16
N ALA A 164 14.75 -10.93 2.13
CA ALA A 164 15.85 -11.17 1.18
C ALA A 164 17.22 -11.19 1.88
N ALA A 165 17.44 -10.29 2.84
CA ALA A 165 18.65 -10.26 3.64
C ALA A 165 18.80 -11.54 4.50
N LYS A 166 17.69 -12.03 5.08
CA LYS A 166 17.70 -13.27 5.90
C LYS A 166 18.03 -14.52 5.10
N ILE A 167 17.58 -14.61 3.84
CA ILE A 167 17.89 -15.74 2.96
C ILE A 167 19.19 -15.54 2.15
N GLU A 168 19.88 -14.41 2.36
CA GLU A 168 21.13 -14.03 1.66
C GLU A 168 21.02 -14.10 0.13
N LYS A 169 19.81 -13.89 -0.41
CA LYS A 169 19.54 -13.96 -1.85
C LYS A 169 18.75 -12.73 -2.31
N PRO A 170 19.21 -12.04 -3.35
CA PRO A 170 18.41 -10.99 -3.98
C PRO A 170 17.16 -11.61 -4.61
N ILE A 171 16.03 -10.96 -4.41
CA ILE A 171 14.72 -11.41 -4.95
C ILE A 171 14.37 -10.52 -6.13
N ASP A 172 14.04 -11.12 -7.28
CA ASP A 172 13.52 -10.40 -8.43
C ASP A 172 12.19 -11.01 -8.90
N PHE A 173 11.55 -10.43 -9.90
CA PHE A 173 10.25 -10.84 -10.43
C PHE A 173 10.15 -12.35 -10.71
N LYS A 174 11.22 -12.94 -11.25
CA LYS A 174 11.30 -14.37 -11.57
C LYS A 174 11.26 -15.29 -10.35
N ASP A 175 11.69 -14.76 -9.19
CA ASP A 175 11.78 -15.53 -7.95
C ASP A 175 10.45 -15.54 -7.16
N ILE A 176 9.44 -14.78 -7.61
CA ILE A 176 8.14 -14.67 -6.92
C ILE A 176 7.21 -15.80 -7.36
N ASP A 177 7.40 -16.96 -6.83
CA ASP A 177 6.64 -18.18 -7.04
C ASP A 177 6.00 -18.71 -5.74
N LEU A 178 5.55 -19.97 -5.71
CA LEU A 178 4.97 -20.58 -4.51
C LEU A 178 6.01 -20.89 -3.44
N ASP A 179 7.25 -21.17 -3.79
CA ASP A 179 8.32 -21.42 -2.82
C ASP A 179 8.69 -20.13 -2.12
N PHE A 180 8.80 -19.04 -2.87
CA PHE A 180 8.91 -17.71 -2.29
C PHE A 180 7.74 -17.39 -1.36
N TYR A 181 6.49 -17.62 -1.80
CA TYR A 181 5.30 -17.36 -1.01
C TYR A 181 5.34 -18.09 0.33
N ASN A 182 5.66 -19.37 0.32
CA ASN A 182 5.76 -20.19 1.53
C ASN A 182 6.88 -19.67 2.45
N GLY A 183 8.08 -19.44 1.92
CA GLY A 183 9.22 -18.94 2.68
C GLY A 183 8.96 -17.55 3.27
N PHE A 184 8.41 -16.63 2.47
CA PHE A 184 8.09 -15.27 2.94
C PHE A 184 6.98 -15.28 4.00
N THR A 185 5.95 -16.10 3.81
CA THR A 185 4.87 -16.26 4.81
C THR A 185 5.42 -16.84 6.12
N GLN A 186 6.26 -17.87 6.04
CA GLN A 186 6.92 -18.47 7.22
C GLN A 186 7.82 -17.46 7.92
N TYR A 187 8.58 -16.64 7.17
CA TYR A 187 9.37 -15.54 7.72
C TYR A 187 8.49 -14.57 8.52
N LEU A 188 7.39 -14.09 7.95
CA LEU A 188 6.47 -13.15 8.61
C LEU A 188 5.79 -13.77 9.85
N GLN A 189 5.54 -15.09 9.83
CA GLN A 189 5.08 -15.85 11.00
C GLN A 189 6.17 -15.87 12.09
N GLY A 190 7.43 -16.13 11.72
CA GLY A 190 8.57 -16.07 12.63
C GLY A 190 8.72 -14.71 13.32
N GLU A 191 8.38 -13.62 12.61
CA GLU A 191 8.29 -12.26 13.18
C GLU A 191 7.02 -12.05 14.04
N LYS A 192 6.31 -13.13 14.42
CA LYS A 192 5.09 -13.13 15.26
C LYS A 192 3.96 -12.23 14.73
N MET A 193 3.90 -12.02 13.42
CA MET A 193 2.81 -11.25 12.82
C MET A 193 1.49 -12.01 12.86
N ALA A 194 0.39 -11.26 13.02
CA ALA A 194 -0.96 -11.82 12.92
C ALA A 194 -1.31 -12.15 11.47
N VAL A 195 -2.17 -13.17 11.24
CA VAL A 195 -2.60 -13.65 9.91
C VAL A 195 -3.06 -12.49 9.01
N ASN A 196 -3.91 -11.60 9.50
CA ASN A 196 -4.40 -10.47 8.74
C ASN A 196 -3.29 -9.45 8.37
N THR A 197 -2.24 -9.34 9.20
CA THR A 197 -1.08 -8.50 8.91
C THR A 197 -0.26 -9.12 7.79
N ILE A 198 -0.01 -10.42 7.83
CA ILE A 198 0.67 -11.17 6.78
C ILE A 198 -0.11 -11.04 5.47
N GLY A 199 -1.43 -11.30 5.52
CA GLY A 199 -2.30 -11.16 4.34
C GLY A 199 -2.23 -9.78 3.71
N LYS A 200 -2.13 -8.73 4.52
CA LYS A 200 -1.96 -7.37 4.03
C LYS A 200 -0.63 -7.17 3.29
N LYS A 201 0.48 -7.77 3.77
CA LYS A 201 1.77 -7.73 3.08
C LYS A 201 1.72 -8.43 1.72
N ILE A 202 1.09 -9.61 1.68
CA ILE A 202 0.89 -10.35 0.43
C ILE A 202 0.00 -9.56 -0.56
N GLN A 203 -1.09 -8.93 -0.08
CA GLN A 203 -1.93 -8.06 -0.93
C GLN A 203 -1.13 -6.90 -1.54
N VAL A 204 -0.30 -6.24 -0.74
CA VAL A 204 0.54 -5.12 -1.20
C VAL A 204 1.57 -5.62 -2.22
N LEU A 205 2.22 -6.75 -1.97
CA LEU A 205 3.13 -7.35 -2.93
C LEU A 205 2.43 -7.63 -4.28
N LYS A 206 1.22 -8.19 -4.25
CA LYS A 206 0.41 -8.42 -5.47
C LYS A 206 0.06 -7.11 -6.18
N VAL A 207 -0.15 -6.01 -5.46
CA VAL A 207 -0.34 -4.68 -6.07
C VAL A 207 0.90 -4.26 -6.86
N PHE A 208 2.11 -4.44 -6.33
CA PHE A 208 3.36 -4.13 -7.02
C PHE A 208 3.54 -4.99 -8.27
N LEU A 209 3.31 -6.31 -8.14
CA LEU A 209 3.49 -7.26 -9.24
C LEU A 209 2.50 -7.02 -10.38
N ASN A 210 1.23 -6.73 -10.05
CA ASN A 210 0.22 -6.40 -11.05
C ASN A 210 0.55 -5.08 -11.77
N ALA A 211 0.94 -4.05 -11.03
CA ALA A 211 1.34 -2.78 -11.62
C ALA A 211 2.57 -2.94 -12.54
N ALA A 212 3.57 -3.72 -12.11
CA ALA A 212 4.74 -4.03 -12.95
C ALA A 212 4.36 -4.80 -14.21
N LYS A 213 3.35 -5.69 -14.13
CA LYS A 213 2.83 -6.42 -15.28
C LYS A 213 2.12 -5.49 -16.26
N GLU A 214 1.24 -4.61 -15.75
CA GLU A 214 0.52 -3.62 -16.54
C GLU A 214 1.46 -2.63 -17.24
N GLU A 215 2.58 -2.27 -16.60
CA GLU A 215 3.62 -1.40 -17.18
C GLU A 215 4.62 -2.16 -18.09
N GLY A 216 4.44 -3.48 -18.33
CA GLY A 216 5.33 -4.29 -19.15
C GLY A 216 6.72 -4.53 -18.55
N LYS A 217 6.89 -4.31 -17.22
CA LYS A 217 8.15 -4.48 -16.49
C LYS A 217 8.31 -5.86 -15.89
N ASN A 218 7.21 -6.60 -15.72
CA ASN A 218 7.19 -7.97 -15.23
C ASN A 218 6.56 -8.89 -16.27
N SER A 219 7.31 -9.90 -16.73
CA SER A 219 6.83 -10.94 -17.65
C SER A 219 6.35 -12.22 -16.92
N TYR A 220 6.65 -12.36 -15.63
CA TYR A 220 6.38 -13.57 -14.85
C TYR A 220 4.98 -13.54 -14.22
N ASP A 221 4.30 -14.68 -14.19
CA ASP A 221 2.92 -14.82 -13.73
C ASP A 221 2.74 -15.84 -12.59
N ALA A 222 3.82 -16.40 -12.05
CA ALA A 222 3.76 -17.41 -10.98
C ALA A 222 2.98 -16.95 -9.73
N TYR A 223 3.03 -15.66 -9.40
CA TYR A 223 2.27 -15.05 -8.29
C TYR A 223 0.74 -15.04 -8.51
N LYS A 224 0.25 -15.32 -9.71
CA LYS A 224 -1.18 -15.48 -10.02
C LYS A 224 -1.73 -16.86 -9.68
N ASN A 225 -0.87 -17.79 -9.28
CA ASN A 225 -1.31 -19.11 -8.85
C ASN A 225 -2.41 -18.98 -7.78
N LYS A 226 -3.45 -19.85 -7.85
CA LYS A 226 -4.56 -19.87 -6.91
C LYS A 226 -4.14 -20.10 -5.46
N LYS A 227 -3.00 -20.75 -5.22
CA LYS A 227 -2.43 -20.97 -3.88
C LYS A 227 -1.67 -19.75 -3.34
N PHE A 228 -1.31 -18.79 -4.20
CA PHE A 228 -0.66 -17.54 -3.80
C PHE A 228 -1.72 -16.54 -3.32
N VAL A 229 -2.31 -16.80 -2.16
CA VAL A 229 -3.42 -16.01 -1.60
C VAL A 229 -2.98 -15.19 -0.40
N ALA A 230 -3.62 -14.05 -0.18
CA ALA A 230 -3.47 -13.30 1.05
C ALA A 230 -4.27 -14.00 2.16
N PRO A 231 -3.62 -14.58 3.18
CA PRO A 231 -4.32 -15.26 4.25
C PRO A 231 -5.18 -14.26 5.04
N THR A 232 -6.35 -14.69 5.47
CA THR A 232 -7.28 -13.91 6.27
C THR A 232 -7.85 -14.74 7.40
N GLU A 233 -8.05 -14.09 8.54
CA GLU A 233 -8.70 -14.65 9.72
C GLU A 233 -9.82 -13.71 10.15
N GLU A 234 -10.98 -14.24 10.51
CA GLU A 234 -12.04 -13.41 11.05
C GLU A 234 -11.62 -12.88 12.45
N ALA A 235 -11.61 -11.56 12.59
CA ALA A 235 -11.28 -10.93 13.85
C ALA A 235 -12.49 -11.01 14.80
N GLU A 236 -12.30 -11.61 15.95
CA GLU A 236 -13.28 -11.55 17.04
C GLU A 236 -13.40 -10.10 17.52
N THR A 237 -14.61 -9.64 17.67
CA THR A 237 -14.90 -8.25 18.00
C THR A 237 -16.17 -8.18 18.83
N ILE A 238 -16.28 -7.15 19.66
CA ILE A 238 -17.41 -6.91 20.54
C ILE A 238 -18.42 -5.91 19.96
N TYR A 239 -19.62 -5.92 20.52
CA TYR A 239 -20.61 -4.85 20.47
C TYR A 239 -21.12 -4.57 21.89
N LEU A 240 -21.77 -3.44 22.10
CA LEU A 240 -22.47 -3.12 23.35
C LEU A 240 -23.97 -3.27 23.12
N ASN A 241 -24.65 -4.01 24.03
CA ASN A 241 -26.08 -4.14 24.01
C ASN A 241 -26.77 -2.87 24.57
N GLU A 242 -28.10 -2.79 24.47
CA GLU A 242 -28.83 -1.58 24.87
C GLU A 242 -28.68 -1.26 26.35
N SER A 243 -28.60 -2.27 27.24
CA SER A 243 -28.38 -2.05 28.67
C SER A 243 -27.02 -1.47 28.99
N GLU A 244 -25.98 -1.91 28.26
CA GLU A 244 -24.62 -1.32 28.36
C GLU A 244 -24.57 0.09 27.80
N LEU A 245 -25.28 0.37 26.69
CA LEU A 245 -25.40 1.72 26.16
C LEU A 245 -26.12 2.65 27.13
N LYS A 246 -27.12 2.12 27.87
CA LYS A 246 -27.80 2.86 28.93
C LYS A 246 -26.85 3.15 30.10
N LYS A 247 -26.08 2.19 30.59
CA LYS A 247 -25.04 2.42 31.60
C LYS A 247 -24.08 3.55 31.22
N LEU A 248 -23.62 3.57 29.94
CA LEU A 248 -22.78 4.64 29.42
C LEU A 248 -23.50 5.99 29.46
N TYR A 249 -24.74 6.05 29.01
CA TYR A 249 -25.53 7.29 28.95
C TYR A 249 -25.78 7.85 30.35
N ASP A 250 -26.15 7.02 31.30
CA ASP A 250 -26.50 7.39 32.67
C ASP A 250 -25.29 7.72 33.55
N LYS A 251 -24.05 7.35 33.10
CA LYS A 251 -22.84 7.63 33.88
C LYS A 251 -22.59 9.12 34.03
N ASP A 252 -22.54 9.57 35.27
CA ASP A 252 -22.17 10.96 35.57
C ASP A 252 -20.66 11.19 35.30
N LEU A 253 -20.37 12.15 34.44
CA LEU A 253 -19.02 12.54 34.03
C LEU A 253 -18.84 14.07 34.04
N ARG A 254 -19.71 14.81 34.76
CA ARG A 254 -19.67 16.29 34.81
C ARG A 254 -18.32 16.82 35.29
N ASP A 255 -17.66 16.11 36.20
CA ASP A 255 -16.33 16.44 36.70
C ASP A 255 -15.20 16.08 35.74
N LYS A 256 -15.51 15.31 34.68
CA LYS A 256 -14.57 14.82 33.66
C LYS A 256 -15.02 15.22 32.26
N THR A 257 -15.10 16.51 32.00
CA THR A 257 -15.69 17.08 30.77
C THR A 257 -15.09 16.51 29.48
N GLY A 258 -13.80 16.14 29.47
CA GLY A 258 -13.14 15.48 28.35
C GLY A 258 -13.68 14.09 28.06
N LEU A 259 -13.93 13.30 29.10
CA LEU A 259 -14.50 11.96 28.99
C LEU A 259 -15.99 12.03 28.64
N GLU A 260 -16.70 13.01 29.17
CA GLU A 260 -18.09 13.27 28.84
C GLU A 260 -18.29 13.53 27.35
N LYS A 261 -17.46 14.37 26.74
CA LYS A 261 -17.47 14.63 25.28
C LYS A 261 -17.19 13.35 24.47
N VAL A 262 -16.28 12.51 24.93
CA VAL A 262 -15.96 11.22 24.28
C VAL A 262 -17.15 10.26 24.38
N ARG A 263 -17.79 10.14 25.56
CA ARG A 263 -19.00 9.36 25.76
C ARG A 263 -20.11 9.81 24.81
N ASP A 264 -20.40 11.09 24.77
CA ASP A 264 -21.50 11.64 23.99
C ASP A 264 -21.28 11.40 22.49
N LEU A 265 -20.07 11.66 21.96
CA LEU A 265 -19.73 11.35 20.56
C LEU A 265 -19.82 9.85 20.25
N PHE A 266 -19.42 8.99 21.19
CA PHE A 266 -19.54 7.55 21.02
C PHE A 266 -21.01 7.10 20.95
N LEU A 267 -21.86 7.64 21.85
CA LEU A 267 -23.29 7.37 21.85
C LEU A 267 -23.97 7.85 20.56
N VAL A 268 -23.59 9.02 20.03
CA VAL A 268 -24.06 9.43 18.70
C VAL A 268 -23.72 8.35 17.65
N GLY A 269 -22.52 7.80 17.70
CA GLY A 269 -22.13 6.69 16.82
C GLY A 269 -22.96 5.41 17.02
N CYS A 270 -23.31 5.10 18.27
CA CYS A 270 -24.14 3.94 18.63
C CYS A 270 -25.59 4.04 18.16
N TRP A 271 -26.13 5.25 18.02
CA TRP A 271 -27.51 5.50 17.63
C TRP A 271 -27.68 6.03 16.19
N THR A 272 -26.57 6.27 15.48
CA THR A 272 -26.61 6.64 14.06
C THR A 272 -25.96 5.61 13.13
N GLY A 273 -25.14 4.71 13.70
CA GLY A 273 -24.33 3.78 12.91
C GLY A 273 -23.23 4.45 12.08
N CYS A 274 -22.97 5.75 12.24
CA CYS A 274 -21.94 6.49 11.52
C CYS A 274 -20.53 6.01 11.86
N ARG A 275 -19.61 6.17 10.91
CA ARG A 275 -18.18 6.03 11.22
C ARG A 275 -17.71 7.24 12.01
N PHE A 276 -16.70 7.08 12.85
CA PHE A 276 -16.14 8.16 13.63
C PHE A 276 -15.75 9.40 12.79
N SER A 277 -15.18 9.18 11.61
CA SER A 277 -14.87 10.26 10.66
C SER A 277 -16.10 10.99 10.11
N ASP A 278 -17.26 10.33 10.09
CA ASP A 278 -18.49 10.91 9.56
C ASP A 278 -19.24 11.67 10.69
N ILE A 279 -19.13 11.19 11.94
CA ILE A 279 -19.73 11.87 13.12
C ILE A 279 -19.15 13.28 13.28
N SER A 280 -17.83 13.43 13.14
CA SER A 280 -17.15 14.73 13.27
C SER A 280 -17.54 15.75 12.19
N GLN A 281 -18.34 15.37 11.21
CA GLN A 281 -18.86 16.26 10.15
C GLN A 281 -20.33 16.63 10.33
N ILE A 282 -20.99 16.12 11.38
CA ILE A 282 -22.39 16.48 11.66
C ILE A 282 -22.41 17.92 12.18
N THR A 283 -22.99 18.79 11.36
CA THR A 283 -23.25 20.19 11.67
C THR A 283 -24.75 20.44 11.71
N PRO A 284 -25.24 21.56 12.26
CA PRO A 284 -26.66 21.88 12.26
C PRO A 284 -27.32 21.83 10.87
N GLU A 285 -26.58 22.19 9.81
CA GLU A 285 -27.08 22.16 8.44
C GLU A 285 -27.33 20.72 7.92
N ASN A 286 -26.72 19.74 8.55
CA ASN A 286 -26.99 18.34 8.24
C ASN A 286 -28.24 17.79 8.92
N VAL A 287 -28.85 18.54 9.84
CA VAL A 287 -30.01 18.12 10.62
C VAL A 287 -31.23 18.89 10.17
N SER A 288 -32.20 18.20 9.60
CA SER A 288 -33.49 18.79 9.19
C SER A 288 -34.62 17.76 9.34
N GLU A 289 -35.80 18.23 9.72
CA GLU A 289 -37.03 17.44 9.79
C GLU A 289 -36.90 16.13 10.60
N GLY A 290 -36.06 16.11 11.63
CA GLY A 290 -35.82 14.93 12.46
C GLY A 290 -34.86 13.90 11.84
N PHE A 291 -34.11 14.27 10.80
CA PHE A 291 -33.13 13.39 10.15
C PHE A 291 -31.76 14.05 10.05
N ILE A 292 -30.73 13.19 10.01
CA ILE A 292 -29.36 13.58 9.68
C ILE A 292 -29.08 13.21 8.23
N HIS A 293 -28.70 14.18 7.42
CA HIS A 293 -28.33 14.00 6.00
C HIS A 293 -26.80 14.07 5.84
N LEU A 294 -26.15 12.97 5.50
CA LEU A 294 -24.69 12.91 5.40
C LEU A 294 -24.22 12.31 4.07
N ARG A 295 -23.05 12.77 3.63
CA ARG A 295 -22.26 12.08 2.62
C ARG A 295 -21.02 11.46 3.28
N GLN A 296 -20.96 10.14 3.35
CA GLN A 296 -19.87 9.42 3.99
C GLN A 296 -18.50 9.74 3.34
N GLN A 297 -17.50 10.12 4.13
CA GLN A 297 -16.15 10.47 3.64
C GLN A 297 -15.48 9.33 2.88
N LYS A 298 -15.53 8.12 3.44
CA LYS A 298 -14.82 6.97 2.89
C LYS A 298 -15.41 6.43 1.58
N THR A 299 -16.73 6.44 1.45
CA THR A 299 -17.44 5.78 0.35
C THR A 299 -18.12 6.74 -0.62
N GLY A 300 -18.32 8.00 -0.20
CA GLY A 300 -19.09 8.99 -0.95
C GLY A 300 -20.60 8.72 -0.98
N THR A 301 -21.08 7.71 -0.24
CA THR A 301 -22.51 7.32 -0.20
C THR A 301 -23.31 8.37 0.59
N LYS A 302 -24.43 8.81 0.05
CA LYS A 302 -25.41 9.61 0.79
C LYS A 302 -26.21 8.69 1.69
N VAL A 303 -26.41 9.09 2.94
CA VAL A 303 -27.22 8.37 3.94
C VAL A 303 -28.15 9.35 4.64
N VAL A 304 -29.35 8.88 4.99
CA VAL A 304 -30.35 9.62 5.76
C VAL A 304 -30.62 8.80 7.01
N ILE A 305 -30.48 9.41 8.18
CA ILE A 305 -30.51 8.72 9.47
C ILE A 305 -31.51 9.43 10.37
N PRO A 306 -32.53 8.74 10.91
CA PRO A 306 -33.48 9.36 11.83
C PRO A 306 -32.77 9.73 13.15
N LEU A 307 -33.16 10.86 13.74
CA LEU A 307 -32.67 11.30 15.04
C LEU A 307 -33.27 10.44 16.16
N HIS A 308 -32.40 9.71 16.86
CA HIS A 308 -32.77 9.03 18.09
C HIS A 308 -32.88 10.04 19.26
N PRO A 309 -33.80 9.85 20.24
CA PRO A 309 -33.93 10.79 21.37
C PRO A 309 -32.63 11.11 22.10
N ILE A 310 -31.76 10.12 22.32
CA ILE A 310 -30.43 10.33 22.92
C ILE A 310 -29.56 11.25 22.07
N VAL A 311 -29.59 11.10 20.72
CA VAL A 311 -28.84 11.98 19.82
C VAL A 311 -29.37 13.41 19.88
N THR A 312 -30.70 13.57 19.92
CA THR A 312 -31.36 14.86 20.09
C THR A 312 -30.95 15.52 21.41
N ALA A 313 -30.96 14.79 22.53
CA ALA A 313 -30.54 15.29 23.83
C ALA A 313 -29.06 15.73 23.83
N ILE A 314 -28.19 14.95 23.19
CA ILE A 314 -26.76 15.30 23.05
C ILE A 314 -26.61 16.57 22.20
N LEU A 315 -27.28 16.66 21.04
CA LEU A 315 -27.24 17.86 20.20
C LEU A 315 -27.72 19.09 20.97
N SER A 316 -28.83 18.98 21.71
CA SER A 316 -29.36 20.07 22.55
C SER A 316 -28.36 20.50 23.63
N LYS A 317 -27.67 19.54 24.28
CA LYS A 317 -26.64 19.80 25.29
C LYS A 317 -25.47 20.66 24.74
N TYR A 318 -25.15 20.52 23.46
CA TYR A 318 -24.06 21.25 22.79
C TYR A 318 -24.57 22.31 21.81
N ASN A 319 -25.78 22.89 22.04
CA ASN A 319 -26.36 23.94 21.22
C ASN A 319 -26.44 23.61 19.72
N GLY A 320 -26.80 22.37 19.40
CA GLY A 320 -26.92 21.88 18.02
C GLY A 320 -25.64 21.44 17.36
N MET A 321 -24.47 21.67 17.99
CA MET A 321 -23.17 21.25 17.47
C MET A 321 -22.60 20.09 18.30
N LEU A 322 -21.96 19.14 17.65
CA LEU A 322 -21.24 18.09 18.38
C LEU A 322 -19.88 18.59 18.87
N PRO A 323 -19.38 18.08 20.01
CA PRO A 323 -18.04 18.46 20.49
C PRO A 323 -16.95 18.06 19.50
N ASP A 324 -15.86 18.84 19.46
CA ASP A 324 -14.71 18.54 18.62
C ASP A 324 -14.12 17.16 18.92
N ALA A 325 -13.93 16.39 17.88
CA ALA A 325 -13.34 15.07 17.98
C ALA A 325 -11.81 15.15 18.10
N VAL A 326 -11.27 14.57 19.16
CA VAL A 326 -9.82 14.35 19.28
C VAL A 326 -9.35 13.25 18.30
N SER A 327 -8.03 13.10 18.13
CA SER A 327 -7.50 12.02 17.28
C SER A 327 -8.07 10.65 17.66
N ASN A 328 -8.31 9.77 16.66
CA ASN A 328 -8.91 8.46 16.88
C ASN A 328 -8.17 7.64 17.95
N GLN A 329 -6.85 7.77 18.04
CA GLN A 329 -6.05 7.07 19.05
C GLN A 329 -6.34 7.58 20.48
N ARG A 330 -6.39 8.89 20.65
CA ARG A 330 -6.75 9.51 21.96
C ARG A 330 -8.18 9.20 22.33
N PHE A 331 -9.09 9.26 21.35
CA PHE A 331 -10.50 8.92 21.54
C PHE A 331 -10.67 7.48 22.03
N ASN A 332 -10.03 6.49 21.35
CA ASN A 332 -10.13 5.08 21.76
C ASN A 332 -9.54 4.83 23.16
N ARG A 333 -8.50 5.55 23.58
CA ARG A 333 -7.96 5.44 24.94
C ARG A 333 -8.97 5.95 25.98
N ALA A 334 -9.47 7.18 25.77
CA ALA A 334 -10.47 7.77 26.66
C ALA A 334 -11.78 6.98 26.69
N LEU A 335 -12.19 6.39 25.55
CA LEU A 335 -13.40 5.58 25.48
C LEU A 335 -13.31 4.31 26.34
N LYS A 336 -12.15 3.69 26.45
CA LYS A 336 -11.94 2.54 27.35
C LYS A 336 -12.10 2.95 28.81
N GLU A 337 -11.57 4.09 29.20
CA GLU A 337 -11.74 4.67 30.53
C GLU A 337 -13.21 4.99 30.82
N VAL A 338 -13.94 5.57 29.85
CA VAL A 338 -15.38 5.79 29.97
C VAL A 338 -16.14 4.48 30.17
N ALA A 339 -15.81 3.44 29.42
CA ALA A 339 -16.47 2.14 29.51
C ALA A 339 -16.15 1.42 30.83
N GLU A 340 -14.93 1.56 31.34
CA GLU A 340 -14.54 1.09 32.68
C GLU A 340 -15.33 1.78 33.78
N LEU A 341 -15.41 3.12 33.75
CA LEU A 341 -16.21 3.89 34.69
C LEU A 341 -17.70 3.54 34.65
N ALA A 342 -18.22 3.12 33.51
CA ALA A 342 -19.59 2.65 33.32
C ALA A 342 -19.79 1.17 33.67
N GLU A 343 -18.76 0.52 34.25
CA GLU A 343 -18.82 -0.89 34.72
C GLU A 343 -19.20 -1.85 33.59
N ILE A 344 -18.56 -1.74 32.45
CA ILE A 344 -18.71 -2.68 31.33
C ILE A 344 -17.60 -3.73 31.44
N ASP A 345 -17.78 -4.65 32.42
CA ASP A 345 -16.73 -5.53 32.92
C ASP A 345 -16.88 -6.99 32.53
N ASP A 346 -17.83 -7.33 31.65
CA ASP A 346 -17.98 -8.70 31.16
C ASP A 346 -16.66 -9.26 30.67
N THR A 347 -16.36 -10.50 30.98
CA THR A 347 -15.17 -11.20 30.49
C THR A 347 -15.39 -11.67 29.07
N VAL A 348 -14.44 -11.35 28.18
CA VAL A 348 -14.46 -11.70 26.76
C VAL A 348 -13.16 -12.39 26.38
N HIS A 349 -13.26 -13.54 25.75
CA HIS A 349 -12.12 -14.25 25.20
C HIS A 349 -11.93 -13.86 23.73
N ILE A 350 -10.75 -13.41 23.37
CA ILE A 350 -10.38 -13.06 21.99
C ILE A 350 -9.28 -14.01 21.50
N ALA A 351 -9.59 -14.77 20.49
CA ALA A 351 -8.61 -15.62 19.81
C ALA A 351 -8.01 -14.93 18.59
N THR A 352 -6.71 -14.97 18.46
CA THR A 352 -5.96 -14.46 17.29
C THR A 352 -4.82 -15.40 16.96
N THR A 353 -4.56 -15.62 15.67
CA THR A 353 -3.39 -16.39 15.24
C THR A 353 -2.21 -15.47 15.02
N LYS A 354 -1.14 -15.67 15.81
CA LYS A 354 0.13 -14.95 15.70
C LYS A 354 1.28 -15.94 15.61
N GLY A 355 2.20 -15.70 14.68
CA GLY A 355 3.32 -16.61 14.47
C GLY A 355 2.89 -18.05 14.12
N GLY A 356 1.74 -18.21 13.46
CA GLY A 356 1.18 -19.54 13.12
C GLY A 356 0.48 -20.25 14.27
N VAL A 357 0.45 -19.68 15.49
CA VAL A 357 -0.18 -20.28 16.68
C VAL A 357 -1.43 -19.49 17.06
N LYS A 358 -2.54 -20.20 17.28
CA LYS A 358 -3.78 -19.60 17.80
C LYS A 358 -3.64 -19.35 19.30
N VAL A 359 -3.73 -18.08 19.70
CA VAL A 359 -3.61 -17.63 21.10
C VAL A 359 -4.94 -17.02 21.50
N SER A 360 -5.57 -17.56 22.55
CA SER A 360 -6.76 -16.97 23.18
C SER A 360 -6.30 -16.15 24.39
N LYS A 361 -6.80 -14.92 24.49
CA LYS A 361 -6.53 -14.03 25.61
C LYS A 361 -7.84 -13.50 26.18
N GLU A 362 -7.91 -13.49 27.50
CA GLU A 362 -9.03 -12.92 28.25
C GLU A 362 -8.87 -11.41 28.39
N TYR A 363 -9.96 -10.68 28.22
CA TYR A 363 -10.07 -9.24 28.38
C TYR A 363 -11.33 -8.86 29.12
N LYS A 364 -11.29 -7.77 29.83
CA LYS A 364 -12.52 -7.08 30.23
C LYS A 364 -13.11 -6.35 29.02
N LYS A 365 -14.45 -6.36 28.90
CA LYS A 365 -15.14 -5.84 27.71
C LYS A 365 -14.81 -4.37 27.43
N HIS A 366 -14.66 -3.52 28.49
CA HIS A 366 -14.25 -2.14 28.35
C HIS A 366 -12.89 -1.97 27.65
N GLU A 367 -11.93 -2.90 27.82
CA GLU A 367 -10.62 -2.88 27.18
C GLU A 367 -10.70 -3.04 25.65
N LEU A 368 -11.79 -3.58 25.14
CA LEU A 368 -12.02 -3.89 23.72
C LEU A 368 -12.88 -2.83 23.02
N VAL A 369 -13.46 -1.88 23.76
CA VAL A 369 -14.31 -0.83 23.18
C VAL A 369 -13.47 0.11 22.30
N THR A 370 -13.97 0.37 21.11
CA THR A 370 -13.35 1.24 20.11
C THR A 370 -14.42 2.05 19.37
N THR A 371 -14.01 3.04 18.60
CA THR A 371 -14.92 3.80 17.71
C THR A 371 -15.74 2.91 16.78
N HIS A 372 -15.18 1.77 16.34
CA HIS A 372 -15.91 0.81 15.50
C HIS A 372 -16.95 -0.01 16.28
N THR A 373 -16.80 -0.11 17.60
CA THR A 373 -17.78 -0.77 18.46
C THR A 373 -19.13 -0.06 18.39
N ALA A 374 -19.16 1.28 18.33
CA ALA A 374 -20.39 2.05 18.15
C ALA A 374 -21.22 1.57 16.95
N ARG A 375 -20.60 1.48 15.78
CA ARG A 375 -21.29 1.06 14.57
C ARG A 375 -21.71 -0.42 14.60
N ARG A 376 -20.93 -1.29 15.28
CA ARG A 376 -21.32 -2.68 15.49
C ARG A 376 -22.53 -2.77 16.44
N SER A 377 -22.53 -1.99 17.51
CA SER A 377 -23.65 -1.92 18.46
C SER A 377 -24.94 -1.50 17.75
N PHE A 378 -24.89 -0.42 16.95
CA PHE A 378 -26.03 0.00 16.14
C PHE A 378 -26.55 -1.12 15.25
N ALA A 379 -25.69 -1.72 14.44
CA ALA A 379 -26.10 -2.74 13.48
C ALA A 379 -26.62 -4.02 14.18
N THR A 380 -25.91 -4.49 15.23
CA THR A 380 -26.27 -5.72 15.93
C THR A 380 -27.57 -5.56 16.73
N ASN A 381 -27.74 -4.46 17.46
CA ASN A 381 -28.97 -4.23 18.26
C ASN A 381 -30.22 -4.14 17.37
N LEU A 382 -30.14 -3.37 16.27
CA LEU A 382 -31.23 -3.30 15.28
C LEU A 382 -31.49 -4.65 14.60
N TYR A 383 -30.47 -5.39 14.23
CA TYR A 383 -30.63 -6.73 13.67
C TYR A 383 -31.31 -7.68 14.65
N LYS A 384 -30.93 -7.63 15.94
CA LYS A 384 -31.51 -8.45 17.01
C LYS A 384 -32.96 -8.06 17.28
N SER A 385 -33.32 -6.78 17.23
CA SER A 385 -34.71 -6.32 17.37
C SER A 385 -35.62 -6.70 16.17
N GLY A 386 -35.04 -7.25 15.09
CA GLY A 386 -35.82 -7.66 13.92
C GLY A 386 -35.93 -6.58 12.84
N PHE A 387 -35.22 -5.45 12.97
CA PHE A 387 -35.25 -4.44 11.94
C PHE A 387 -34.63 -4.97 10.63
N PRO A 388 -35.20 -4.66 9.45
CA PRO A 388 -34.78 -5.26 8.19
C PRO A 388 -33.30 -4.97 7.86
N SER A 389 -32.53 -6.02 7.56
CA SER A 389 -31.10 -5.92 7.25
C SER A 389 -30.79 -4.95 6.12
N LEU A 390 -31.58 -4.93 5.04
CA LEU A 390 -31.41 -4.02 3.92
C LEU A 390 -31.58 -2.55 4.34
N SER A 391 -32.50 -2.27 5.26
CA SER A 391 -32.70 -0.93 5.82
C SER A 391 -31.50 -0.52 6.68
N ILE A 392 -30.99 -1.42 7.53
CA ILE A 392 -29.76 -1.16 8.31
C ILE A 392 -28.59 -0.88 7.37
N MET A 393 -28.45 -1.64 6.29
CA MET A 393 -27.40 -1.45 5.28
C MET A 393 -27.53 -0.08 4.58
N ALA A 394 -28.74 0.34 4.23
CA ALA A 394 -29.00 1.64 3.62
C ALA A 394 -28.58 2.79 4.57
N ILE A 395 -29.00 2.74 5.84
CA ILE A 395 -28.65 3.73 6.88
C ILE A 395 -27.15 3.76 7.12
N THR A 396 -26.54 2.58 7.30
CA THR A 396 -25.09 2.50 7.57
C THR A 396 -24.23 2.69 6.31
N GLY A 397 -24.79 2.63 5.09
CA GLY A 397 -24.08 2.75 3.82
C GLY A 397 -23.19 1.56 3.48
N HIS A 398 -23.60 0.33 3.85
CA HIS A 398 -22.97 -0.91 3.40
C HIS A 398 -23.43 -1.23 1.97
N LYS A 399 -22.46 -1.57 1.09
CA LYS A 399 -22.77 -1.89 -0.32
C LYS A 399 -22.98 -3.38 -0.58
N THR A 400 -22.49 -4.24 0.29
CA THR A 400 -22.62 -5.71 0.18
C THR A 400 -23.04 -6.30 1.51
N GLU A 401 -23.85 -7.34 1.43
CA GLU A 401 -24.29 -8.10 2.60
C GLU A 401 -23.09 -8.73 3.34
N GLU A 402 -22.13 -9.28 2.62
CA GLU A 402 -20.90 -9.82 3.20
C GLU A 402 -20.19 -8.80 4.10
N SER A 403 -20.07 -7.54 3.63
CA SER A 403 -19.43 -6.47 4.42
C SER A 403 -20.28 -6.05 5.63
N PHE A 404 -21.60 -6.19 5.54
CA PHE A 404 -22.54 -5.90 6.63
C PHE A 404 -22.51 -6.99 7.70
N LEU A 405 -22.56 -8.26 7.31
CA LEU A 405 -22.57 -9.38 8.23
C LEU A 405 -21.34 -9.42 9.14
N LYS A 406 -20.20 -8.91 8.72
CA LYS A 406 -19.01 -8.73 9.58
C LYS A 406 -19.25 -7.80 10.78
N TYR A 407 -20.29 -6.96 10.73
CA TYR A 407 -20.68 -6.09 11.84
C TYR A 407 -21.73 -6.72 12.76
N ILE A 408 -22.42 -7.74 12.30
CA ILE A 408 -23.46 -8.43 13.08
C ILE A 408 -22.79 -9.45 13.99
N LYS A 409 -23.06 -9.35 15.29
CA LYS A 409 -22.51 -10.24 16.31
C LYS A 409 -23.68 -10.99 16.99
N VAL A 410 -24.23 -11.94 16.26
CA VAL A 410 -25.33 -12.82 16.68
C VAL A 410 -24.82 -14.24 16.62
N THR A 411 -24.97 -14.97 17.71
CA THR A 411 -24.57 -16.38 17.81
C THR A 411 -25.55 -17.33 17.12
N PRO A 412 -25.13 -18.54 16.73
CA PRO A 412 -26.04 -19.56 16.23
C PRO A 412 -27.19 -19.84 17.19
N ASP A 413 -26.92 -19.85 18.51
CA ASP A 413 -27.96 -20.07 19.56
C ASP A 413 -29.00 -18.95 19.57
N GLU A 414 -28.57 -17.69 19.37
CA GLU A 414 -29.49 -16.56 19.28
C GLU A 414 -30.37 -16.64 18.03
N HIS A 415 -29.82 -17.12 16.89
CA HIS A 415 -30.61 -17.40 15.70
C HIS A 415 -31.64 -18.52 15.96
N ALA A 416 -31.23 -19.61 16.61
CA ALA A 416 -32.11 -20.71 16.95
C ALA A 416 -33.25 -20.28 17.89
N LYS A 417 -32.95 -19.50 18.93
CA LYS A 417 -33.95 -18.91 19.83
C LYS A 417 -34.94 -18.01 19.09
N LYS A 418 -34.45 -17.19 18.15
CA LYS A 418 -35.31 -16.32 17.34
C LYS A 418 -36.24 -17.11 16.44
N LEU A 419 -35.78 -18.21 15.86
CA LEU A 419 -36.60 -19.12 15.07
C LEU A 419 -37.66 -19.80 15.94
N GLN A 420 -37.29 -20.27 17.14
CA GLN A 420 -38.22 -20.87 18.12
C GLN A 420 -39.34 -19.91 18.51
N LEU A 421 -38.99 -18.64 18.82
CA LEU A 421 -39.97 -17.60 19.12
C LEU A 421 -40.89 -17.33 17.92
N HIS A 422 -40.37 -17.33 16.71
CA HIS A 422 -41.16 -17.14 15.50
C HIS A 422 -42.18 -18.26 15.28
N TRP A 423 -41.79 -19.51 15.52
CA TRP A 423 -42.71 -20.64 15.46
C TRP A 423 -43.79 -20.58 16.56
N ASN A 424 -43.41 -20.27 17.77
CA ASN A 424 -44.36 -20.16 18.91
C ASN A 424 -45.40 -19.05 18.64
N ASN A 425 -45.01 -17.94 18.07
CA ASN A 425 -45.91 -16.82 17.77
C ASN A 425 -46.84 -17.08 16.59
N ARG A 426 -46.55 -18.05 15.71
CA ARG A 426 -47.39 -18.39 14.57
C ARG A 426 -48.55 -19.33 14.86
N HIS A 427 -48.74 -19.79 16.11
CA HIS A 427 -49.77 -20.74 16.47
C HIS A 427 -49.97 -21.87 15.43
N LEU A 428 -48.88 -22.45 14.97
CA LEU A 428 -48.93 -23.64 14.12
C LEU A 428 -49.45 -24.77 15.00
N LYS A 429 -50.78 -24.95 15.02
CA LYS A 429 -51.38 -26.17 15.54
C LYS A 429 -50.87 -27.30 14.68
N VAL A 430 -50.10 -28.19 15.28
CA VAL A 430 -49.84 -29.51 14.69
C VAL A 430 -51.19 -30.22 14.71
N VAL A 431 -51.77 -30.42 13.51
CA VAL A 431 -52.99 -31.22 13.34
C VAL A 431 -52.61 -32.68 13.42
#